data_a62cb8ef42f10edba2866e1758386c8c
#
_entry.id   a62cb8ef42f10edba2866e1758386c8c
#
_cell.length_a   1.000
_cell.length_b   1.000
_cell.length_c   1.000
_cell.angle_alpha   90.00
_cell.angle_beta   90.00
_cell.angle_gamma   90.00
#
_symmetry.space_group_name_H-M   'P 1'
#
loop_
_entity.id
_entity.type
_entity.pdbx_description
1 polymer ?
#
loop_
_entity_poly.entity_id
_entity_poly.type
_entity_poly.pdbx_seq_one_letter_code
_entity_poly.pdbx_strand_id
1 'polypeptide(L)'
;MTAIQLPSTNGLESYRLGPPADYQAPQVSLNRVAFAAAHVVADPLSASDPWTEVAVDWDATLAYRRYLWSHGLAVAEAMDTAQRGM
;
A
#
# COMPACT_ATOMS: atom_id res chain seq x y z
N MET A 1 -7.94 11.77 13.60
CA MET A 1 -7.50 10.46 14.10
C MET A 1 -8.56 9.42 13.82
N THR A 2 -8.14 8.24 13.47
CA THR A 2 -9.03 7.16 13.09
C THR A 2 -9.21 6.20 14.26
N ALA A 3 -10.43 5.80 14.50
CA ALA A 3 -10.75 4.76 15.48
C ALA A 3 -11.13 3.48 14.74
N ILE A 4 -10.62 2.37 15.23
CA ILE A 4 -10.93 1.05 14.66
C ILE A 4 -11.45 0.15 15.77
N GLN A 5 -12.15 -0.91 15.36
CA GLN A 5 -12.69 -1.90 16.30
C GLN A 5 -11.79 -3.12 16.28
N LEU A 6 -11.29 -3.50 17.44
CA LEU A 6 -10.41 -4.67 17.58
C LEU A 6 -11.10 -5.72 18.44
N PRO A 7 -10.94 -7.01 18.12
CA PRO A 7 -11.47 -8.07 18.97
C PRO A 7 -10.76 -8.11 20.32
N SER A 8 -11.53 -8.37 21.36
CA SER A 8 -10.99 -8.57 22.71
C SER A 8 -11.76 -9.69 23.40
N THR A 9 -11.35 -10.02 24.62
CA THR A 9 -12.07 -11.05 25.39
C THR A 9 -13.50 -10.64 25.75
N ASN A 10 -13.78 -9.35 25.73
CA ASN A 10 -15.10 -8.80 26.07
C ASN A 10 -15.90 -8.38 24.84
N GLY A 11 -15.50 -8.81 23.65
CA GLY A 11 -16.15 -8.42 22.40
C GLY A 11 -15.27 -7.48 21.61
N LEU A 12 -15.87 -6.51 20.92
CA LEU A 12 -15.13 -5.53 20.14
C LEU A 12 -14.73 -4.36 21.01
N GLU A 13 -13.50 -3.95 20.87
CA GLU A 13 -12.93 -2.84 21.63
C GLU A 13 -12.49 -1.75 20.67
N SER A 14 -12.83 -0.51 21.00
CA SER A 14 -12.45 0.63 20.18
C SER A 14 -11.00 1.00 20.46
N TYR A 15 -10.20 1.09 19.40
CA TYR A 15 -8.82 1.51 19.49
C TYR A 15 -8.62 2.77 18.65
N ARG A 16 -8.06 3.79 19.24
CA ARG A 16 -7.81 5.05 18.57
C ARG A 16 -6.38 5.09 18.09
N LEU A 17 -6.21 5.19 16.77
CA LEU A 17 -4.90 5.33 16.19
C LEU A 17 -4.33 6.71 16.48
N GLY A 18 -3.02 6.80 16.61
CA GLY A 18 -2.34 8.08 16.75
C GLY A 18 -2.39 8.88 15.45
N PRO A 19 -1.93 10.13 15.49
CA PRO A 19 -1.89 10.94 14.27
C PRO A 19 -0.96 10.30 13.24
N PRO A 20 -1.27 10.42 11.95
CA PRO A 20 -0.40 9.88 10.92
C PRO A 20 0.95 10.61 10.91
N ALA A 21 2.00 9.86 10.59
CA ALA A 21 3.32 10.46 10.45
C ALA A 21 3.34 11.32 9.19
N ASP A 22 3.99 12.47 9.28
CA ASP A 22 4.10 13.40 8.17
C ASP A 22 5.47 13.20 7.50
N TYR A 23 5.51 12.39 6.45
CA TYR A 23 6.72 12.12 5.71
C TYR A 23 6.87 13.10 4.57
N GLN A 24 7.94 13.87 4.60
CA GLN A 24 8.22 14.87 3.59
C GLN A 24 9.03 14.27 2.45
N ALA A 25 8.74 14.71 1.22
CA ALA A 25 9.58 14.36 0.09
C ALA A 25 10.97 15.00 0.28
N PRO A 26 12.06 14.29 -0.13
CA PRO A 26 13.40 14.87 0.04
C PRO A 26 13.56 16.13 -0.80
N GLN A 27 14.25 17.13 -0.20
CA GLN A 27 14.53 18.40 -0.84
C GLN A 27 15.69 18.32 -1.81
N VAL A 28 16.53 17.32 -1.67
CA VAL A 28 17.73 17.13 -2.48
C VAL A 28 17.71 15.71 -3.07
N SER A 29 18.44 15.56 -4.16
CA SER A 29 18.58 14.23 -4.77
C SER A 29 19.32 13.30 -3.83
N LEU A 30 18.90 12.04 -3.83
CA LEU A 30 19.61 11.00 -3.10
C LEU A 30 20.96 10.76 -3.76
N ASN A 31 21.96 10.42 -2.94
CA ASN A 31 23.31 10.16 -3.47
C ASN A 31 23.43 8.79 -4.13
N ARG A 32 22.39 7.98 -4.08
CA ARG A 32 22.32 6.68 -4.73
C ARG A 32 20.92 6.47 -5.27
N VAL A 33 20.82 5.65 -6.30
CA VAL A 33 19.52 5.23 -6.80
C VAL A 33 19.01 4.10 -5.91
N ALA A 34 17.85 4.31 -5.32
CA ALA A 34 17.20 3.32 -4.47
C ALA A 34 15.92 2.87 -5.13
N PHE A 35 15.65 1.57 -5.11
CA PHE A 35 14.43 0.99 -5.66
C PHE A 35 13.56 0.49 -4.53
N ALA A 36 12.28 0.83 -4.61
CA ALA A 36 11.28 0.27 -3.71
C ALA A 36 10.54 -0.85 -4.43
N ALA A 37 10.44 -2.00 -3.80
CA ALA A 37 9.65 -3.10 -4.35
C ALA A 37 8.18 -2.78 -4.15
N ALA A 38 7.46 -2.59 -5.25
CA ALA A 38 6.06 -2.23 -5.21
C ALA A 38 5.22 -3.36 -5.77
N HIS A 39 4.20 -3.75 -5.01
CA HIS A 39 3.22 -4.72 -5.48
C HIS A 39 2.05 -4.00 -6.15
N VAL A 40 1.24 -4.74 -6.89
CA VAL A 40 -0.05 -4.23 -7.36
C VAL A 40 -1.04 -4.22 -6.20
N VAL A 41 -2.01 -3.33 -6.27
CA VAL A 41 -3.07 -3.25 -5.26
C VAL A 41 -4.29 -3.97 -5.80
N ALA A 42 -4.71 -5.00 -5.09
CA ALA A 42 -5.89 -5.76 -5.46
C ALA A 42 -7.15 -4.99 -5.10
N ASP A 43 -8.22 -5.25 -5.85
CA ASP A 43 -9.53 -4.71 -5.55
C ASP A 43 -10.32 -5.76 -4.74
N PRO A 44 -10.37 -5.64 -3.41
CA PRO A 44 -11.02 -6.64 -2.57
C PRO A 44 -12.54 -6.60 -2.66
N LEU A 45 -13.10 -5.54 -3.23
CA LEU A 45 -14.55 -5.39 -3.35
C LEU A 45 -15.07 -5.79 -4.72
N SER A 46 -14.19 -6.30 -5.59
CA SER A 46 -14.58 -6.80 -6.89
C SER A 46 -15.46 -8.02 -6.74
N ALA A 47 -16.42 -8.16 -7.67
CA ALA A 47 -17.27 -9.35 -7.72
C ALA A 47 -16.58 -10.57 -8.33
N SER A 48 -15.34 -10.39 -8.80
CA SER A 48 -14.57 -11.48 -9.42
C SER A 48 -14.15 -12.52 -8.41
N ASP A 49 -14.05 -13.76 -8.87
CA ASP A 49 -13.52 -14.85 -8.07
C ASP A 49 -11.99 -14.74 -8.02
N PRO A 50 -11.39 -14.51 -6.84
CA PRO A 50 -9.94 -14.31 -6.76
C PRO A 50 -9.13 -15.54 -7.14
N TRP A 51 -9.74 -16.72 -7.19
CA TRP A 51 -9.06 -17.94 -7.62
C TRP A 51 -8.91 -18.05 -9.12
N THR A 52 -9.79 -17.42 -9.86
CA THR A 52 -9.85 -17.59 -11.33
C THR A 52 -9.71 -16.29 -12.10
N GLU A 53 -9.89 -15.17 -11.45
CA GLU A 53 -9.86 -13.86 -12.12
C GLU A 53 -8.99 -12.87 -11.37
N VAL A 54 -8.39 -11.98 -12.13
CA VAL A 54 -7.56 -10.91 -11.57
C VAL A 54 -8.42 -9.66 -11.42
N ALA A 55 -8.34 -9.02 -10.28
CA ALA A 55 -8.99 -7.75 -10.05
C ALA A 55 -7.98 -6.79 -9.43
N VAL A 56 -7.52 -5.82 -10.22
CA VAL A 56 -6.53 -4.85 -9.80
C VAL A 56 -7.18 -3.48 -9.64
N ASP A 57 -6.94 -2.84 -8.52
CA ASP A 57 -7.31 -1.45 -8.32
C ASP A 57 -6.24 -0.58 -8.98
N TRP A 58 -6.50 -0.17 -10.21
CA TRP A 58 -5.53 0.57 -11.00
C TRP A 58 -5.25 1.96 -10.42
N ASP A 59 -6.27 2.63 -9.89
CA ASP A 59 -6.08 3.95 -9.31
C ASP A 59 -5.18 3.89 -8.08
N ALA A 60 -5.43 2.95 -7.18
CA ALA A 60 -4.60 2.76 -5.98
C ALA A 60 -3.20 2.29 -6.34
N THR A 61 -3.09 1.41 -7.33
CA THR A 61 -1.79 0.90 -7.80
C THR A 61 -0.92 2.04 -8.34
N LEU A 62 -1.49 2.90 -9.16
CA LEU A 62 -0.76 4.04 -9.71
C LEU A 62 -0.46 5.09 -8.65
N ALA A 63 -1.39 5.34 -7.74
CA ALA A 63 -1.18 6.29 -6.65
C ALA A 63 -0.01 5.85 -5.75
N TYR A 64 0.09 4.57 -5.47
CA TYR A 64 1.20 4.03 -4.69
C TYR A 64 2.53 4.29 -5.38
N ARG A 65 2.62 4.06 -6.68
CA ARG A 65 3.85 4.30 -7.44
C ARG A 65 4.23 5.76 -7.49
N ARG A 66 3.27 6.65 -7.67
CA ARG A 66 3.51 8.08 -7.64
C ARG A 66 3.99 8.55 -6.27
N TYR A 67 3.45 7.96 -5.21
CA TYR A 67 3.90 8.23 -3.85
C TYR A 67 5.37 7.87 -3.68
N LEU A 68 5.79 6.70 -4.14
CA LEU A 68 7.19 6.28 -4.05
C LEU A 68 8.10 7.20 -4.86
N TRP A 69 7.69 7.57 -6.05
CA TRP A 69 8.45 8.50 -6.88
C TRP A 69 8.59 9.86 -6.23
N SER A 70 7.56 10.34 -5.54
CA SER A 70 7.60 11.63 -4.87
C SER A 70 8.63 11.65 -3.74
N HIS A 71 9.02 10.49 -3.22
CA HIS A 71 10.05 10.37 -2.20
C HIS A 71 11.43 10.10 -2.79
N GLY A 72 11.58 10.22 -4.10
CA GLY A 72 12.86 10.04 -4.77
C GLY A 72 13.25 8.60 -5.00
N LEU A 73 12.32 7.68 -4.88
CA LEU A 73 12.58 6.26 -5.07
C LEU A 73 12.22 5.84 -6.50
N ALA A 74 12.97 4.90 -7.05
CA ALA A 74 12.55 4.16 -8.24
C ALA A 74 11.69 2.97 -7.81
N VAL A 75 11.02 2.37 -8.77
CA VAL A 75 10.11 1.25 -8.48
C VAL A 75 10.67 -0.02 -9.11
N ALA A 76 10.82 -1.06 -8.27
CA ALA A 76 11.07 -2.41 -8.73
C ALA A 76 9.70 -3.09 -8.86
N GLU A 77 9.25 -3.28 -10.07
CA GLU A 77 7.86 -3.64 -10.36
C GLU A 77 7.58 -5.08 -9.98
N ALA A 78 6.79 -5.26 -8.94
CA ALA A 78 6.21 -6.55 -8.50
C ALA A 78 7.18 -7.74 -8.51
N MET A 79 8.44 -7.50 -8.18
CA MET A 79 9.49 -8.50 -8.37
C MET A 79 9.39 -9.71 -7.46
N ASP A 80 9.18 -9.46 -6.19
CA ASP A 80 9.32 -10.49 -5.15
C ASP A 80 8.13 -10.54 -4.22
N THR A 81 7.04 -9.93 -4.61
CA THR A 81 5.88 -9.82 -3.74
C THR A 81 4.97 -11.02 -3.90
N ALA A 82 4.09 -11.17 -2.94
CA ALA A 82 3.15 -12.26 -2.90
C ALA A 82 1.97 -12.08 -3.86
N GLN A 83 1.90 -10.99 -4.59
CA GLN A 83 0.74 -10.69 -5.42
C GLN A 83 0.81 -11.25 -6.84
N ARG A 84 1.69 -12.18 -7.08
CA ARG A 84 1.72 -12.86 -8.39
C ARG A 84 0.44 -13.68 -8.56
N GLY A 85 -0.23 -13.49 -9.67
CA GLY A 85 -1.46 -14.21 -9.94
C GLY A 85 -2.72 -13.51 -9.44
N MET A 86 -2.59 -12.33 -8.93
CA MET A 86 -3.76 -11.55 -8.53
C MET A 86 -4.41 -10.84 -9.70
#